data_a9fa20561d4085004c7540f101a9b480
#
_entry.id   a9fa20561d4085004c7540f101a9b480
#
_cell.length_a   1.000
_cell.length_b   1.000
_cell.length_c   1.000
_cell.angle_alpha   90.00
_cell.angle_beta   90.00
_cell.angle_gamma   90.00
#
_symmetry.space_group_name_H-M   'P 1'
#
loop_
_entity.id
_entity.type
_entity.pdbx_description
1 polymer ?
#
loop_
_entity_poly.entity_id
_entity_poly.type
_entity_poly.pdbx_seq_one_letter_code
_entity_poly.pdbx_strand_id
1 'polypeptide(L)'
;MAIKGTTKHRVAIIGGGFGGLNAARVLGDAPVEITLIDKRNFHLFQPLLYQVATGNVSPADISAPLRSVLSKNPNTTVLLDEAVGLDPDNQHIELREGTVSYDTLIIATGSSHHYFGNDQWSEMAPGLKTVEDALNIRRQVFEAFEAAEKEVDEQKRRQLLTFVIVGAGPTGVELAGAIAELAYVTMK
;
A
#
# COMPACT_ATOMS: atom_id res chain seq x y z
N MET A 1 22.95 -4.26 -46.15
CA MET A 1 23.52 -4.49 -44.82
C MET A 1 22.38 -4.26 -43.83
N ALA A 2 21.72 -5.32 -43.38
CA ALA A 2 20.58 -5.18 -42.44
C ALA A 2 21.15 -4.94 -41.05
N ILE A 3 20.88 -3.77 -40.48
CA ILE A 3 21.16 -3.47 -39.09
C ILE A 3 20.19 -4.37 -38.31
N LYS A 4 20.71 -5.43 -37.67
CA LYS A 4 19.96 -6.18 -36.64
C LYS A 4 19.67 -5.17 -35.53
N GLY A 5 18.41 -4.71 -35.46
CA GLY A 5 17.93 -3.99 -34.30
C GLY A 5 18.11 -4.90 -33.08
N THR A 6 19.01 -4.53 -32.18
CA THR A 6 19.10 -5.19 -30.89
C THR A 6 17.81 -4.88 -30.15
N THR A 7 16.98 -5.90 -29.95
CA THR A 7 15.83 -5.76 -29.03
C THR A 7 16.38 -5.41 -27.65
N LYS A 8 15.90 -4.30 -27.08
CA LYS A 8 16.33 -3.90 -25.75
C LYS A 8 15.95 -4.98 -24.73
N HIS A 9 16.79 -5.14 -23.73
CA HIS A 9 16.54 -6.06 -22.64
C HIS A 9 15.28 -5.64 -21.86
N ARG A 10 14.33 -6.55 -21.66
CA ARG A 10 13.02 -6.30 -21.04
C ARG A 10 13.09 -6.60 -19.55
N VAL A 11 12.81 -5.61 -18.74
CA VAL A 11 12.74 -5.74 -17.29
C VAL A 11 11.27 -5.60 -16.85
N ALA A 12 10.70 -6.65 -16.30
CA ALA A 12 9.40 -6.58 -15.68
C ALA A 12 9.54 -6.38 -14.16
N ILE A 13 8.73 -5.48 -13.60
CA ILE A 13 8.70 -5.18 -12.16
C ILE A 13 7.26 -5.39 -11.68
N ILE A 14 7.05 -6.31 -10.74
CA ILE A 14 5.74 -6.52 -10.11
C ILE A 14 5.68 -5.78 -8.78
N GLY A 15 4.82 -4.76 -8.71
CA GLY A 15 4.61 -3.91 -7.56
C GLY A 15 5.22 -2.51 -7.68
N GLY A 16 4.39 -1.48 -7.55
CA GLY A 16 4.73 -0.04 -7.58
C GLY A 16 4.96 0.57 -6.20
N GLY A 17 5.20 -0.27 -5.18
CA GLY A 17 5.59 0.16 -3.84
C GLY A 17 7.02 0.71 -3.79
N PHE A 18 7.59 0.83 -2.58
CA PHE A 18 8.95 1.38 -2.40
C PHE A 18 10.01 0.65 -3.21
N GLY A 19 10.00 -0.69 -3.20
CA GLY A 19 11.00 -1.50 -3.88
C GLY A 19 10.92 -1.33 -5.40
N GLY A 20 9.74 -1.55 -5.98
CA GLY A 20 9.57 -1.49 -7.43
C GLY A 20 9.71 -0.08 -8.01
N LEU A 21 9.21 0.94 -7.31
CA LEU A 21 9.39 2.32 -7.71
C LEU A 21 10.87 2.73 -7.73
N ASN A 22 11.64 2.36 -6.69
CA ASN A 22 13.06 2.64 -6.66
C ASN A 22 13.84 1.86 -7.72
N ALA A 23 13.49 0.59 -7.97
CA ALA A 23 14.09 -0.19 -9.05
C ALA A 23 13.84 0.47 -10.42
N ALA A 24 12.60 0.87 -10.71
CA ALA A 24 12.27 1.57 -11.95
C ALA A 24 13.06 2.89 -12.11
N ARG A 25 13.18 3.68 -11.03
CA ARG A 25 13.93 4.94 -11.05
C ARG A 25 15.41 4.74 -11.34
N VAL A 26 16.05 3.78 -10.67
CA VAL A 26 17.49 3.49 -10.86
C VAL A 26 17.78 2.99 -12.26
N LEU A 27 16.85 2.25 -12.85
CA LEU A 27 16.97 1.72 -14.22
C LEU A 27 16.49 2.72 -15.30
N GLY A 28 16.04 3.90 -14.92
CA GLY A 28 15.45 4.89 -15.85
C GLY A 28 16.35 5.33 -16.99
N ASP A 29 17.67 5.42 -16.73
CA ASP A 29 18.68 5.77 -17.74
C ASP A 29 19.40 4.55 -18.36
N ALA A 30 19.03 3.34 -17.93
CA ALA A 30 19.63 2.13 -18.46
C ALA A 30 19.09 1.79 -19.89
N PRO A 31 19.88 1.10 -20.73
CA PRO A 31 19.45 0.73 -22.07
C PRO A 31 18.50 -0.49 -22.09
N VAL A 32 17.47 -0.44 -21.25
CA VAL A 32 16.45 -1.49 -21.07
C VAL A 32 15.04 -0.93 -21.33
N GLU A 33 14.07 -1.81 -21.50
CA GLU A 33 12.64 -1.50 -21.50
C GLU A 33 12.03 -2.02 -20.21
N ILE A 34 11.38 -1.13 -19.44
CA ILE A 34 10.81 -1.46 -18.14
C ILE A 34 9.29 -1.51 -18.26
N THR A 35 8.71 -2.61 -17.79
CA THR A 35 7.26 -2.73 -17.55
C THR A 35 7.01 -2.87 -16.05
N LEU A 36 6.45 -1.82 -15.43
CA LEU A 36 6.04 -1.86 -14.04
C LEU A 36 4.55 -2.19 -13.97
N ILE A 37 4.23 -3.29 -13.30
CA ILE A 37 2.88 -3.83 -13.16
C ILE A 37 2.44 -3.62 -11.72
N ASP A 38 1.31 -2.96 -11.50
CA ASP A 38 0.72 -2.81 -10.17
C ASP A 38 -0.81 -2.86 -10.28
N LYS A 39 -1.45 -3.49 -9.31
CA LYS A 39 -2.92 -3.55 -9.19
C LYS A 39 -3.53 -2.21 -8.80
N ARG A 40 -2.71 -1.24 -8.43
CA ARG A 40 -3.06 0.16 -8.16
C ARG A 40 -2.20 1.07 -9.02
N ASN A 41 -2.75 2.16 -9.49
CA ASN A 41 -1.99 3.10 -10.33
C ASN A 41 -1.27 4.20 -9.55
N PHE A 42 -1.07 4.00 -8.25
CA PHE A 42 -0.43 4.98 -7.37
C PHE A 42 0.58 4.34 -6.41
N HIS A 43 1.61 5.09 -6.12
CA HIS A 43 2.53 4.81 -5.02
C HIS A 43 1.93 5.32 -3.72
N LEU A 44 1.92 4.47 -2.70
CA LEU A 44 1.43 4.81 -1.37
C LEU A 44 2.62 4.97 -0.42
N PHE A 45 2.71 6.13 0.24
CA PHE A 45 3.68 6.35 1.31
C PHE A 45 3.17 5.75 2.63
N GLN A 46 3.28 4.44 2.75
CA GLN A 46 2.75 3.65 3.87
C GLN A 46 3.13 4.15 5.27
N PRO A 47 4.34 4.73 5.52
CA PRO A 47 4.69 5.22 6.86
C PRO A 47 3.73 6.27 7.44
N LEU A 48 2.93 6.94 6.62
CA LEU A 48 1.94 7.92 7.08
C LEU A 48 0.49 7.38 7.13
N LEU A 49 0.28 6.09 6.94
CA LEU A 49 -1.07 5.50 7.01
C LEU A 49 -1.75 5.67 8.37
N TYR A 50 -0.99 5.66 9.47
CA TYR A 50 -1.54 5.90 10.80
C TYR A 50 -2.14 7.31 10.94
N GLN A 51 -1.58 8.30 10.25
CA GLN A 51 -2.14 9.67 10.23
C GLN A 51 -3.43 9.75 9.41
N VAL A 52 -3.55 8.95 8.35
CA VAL A 52 -4.82 8.81 7.63
C VAL A 52 -5.87 8.13 8.53
N ALA A 53 -5.46 7.09 9.26
CA ALA A 53 -6.33 6.35 10.18
C ALA A 53 -6.82 7.21 11.37
N THR A 54 -6.14 8.30 11.69
CA THR A 54 -6.54 9.26 12.75
C THR A 54 -7.07 10.58 12.20
N GLY A 55 -7.17 10.72 10.87
CA GLY A 55 -7.75 11.89 10.23
C GLY A 55 -6.84 13.10 10.11
N ASN A 56 -5.57 13.00 10.50
CA ASN A 56 -4.62 14.11 10.46
C ASN A 56 -4.14 14.42 9.04
N VAL A 57 -4.13 13.42 8.14
CA VAL A 57 -3.67 13.54 6.76
C VAL A 57 -4.69 12.93 5.80
N SER A 58 -4.86 13.54 4.64
CA SER A 58 -5.71 12.98 3.57
C SER A 58 -5.00 11.80 2.87
N PRO A 59 -5.75 10.77 2.43
CA PRO A 59 -5.18 9.73 1.56
C PRO A 59 -4.47 10.29 0.32
N ALA A 60 -4.94 11.41 -0.23
CA ALA A 60 -4.35 12.05 -1.40
C ALA A 60 -2.95 12.61 -1.13
N ASP A 61 -2.67 13.03 0.11
CA ASP A 61 -1.37 13.62 0.47
C ASP A 61 -0.25 12.59 0.55
N ILE A 62 -0.61 11.32 0.74
CA ILE A 62 0.33 10.19 0.84
C ILE A 62 0.31 9.26 -0.37
N SER A 63 -0.45 9.63 -1.42
CA SER A 63 -0.60 8.84 -2.64
C SER A 63 -0.15 9.65 -3.85
N ALA A 64 0.66 9.07 -4.72
CA ALA A 64 1.10 9.71 -5.95
C ALA A 64 0.92 8.78 -7.15
N PRO A 65 0.31 9.22 -8.27
CA PRO A 65 0.15 8.39 -9.46
C PRO A 65 1.50 7.89 -9.97
N LEU A 66 1.64 6.57 -10.16
CA LEU A 66 2.91 5.96 -10.61
C LEU A 66 3.42 6.56 -11.92
N ARG A 67 2.52 6.82 -12.89
CA ARG A 67 2.87 7.44 -14.17
C ARG A 67 3.41 8.86 -14.00
N SER A 68 2.89 9.62 -13.05
CA SER A 68 3.40 10.96 -12.73
C SER A 68 4.79 10.89 -12.12
N VAL A 69 4.99 9.98 -11.14
CA VAL A 69 6.26 9.80 -10.44
C VAL A 69 7.38 9.32 -11.38
N LEU A 70 7.02 8.49 -12.38
CA LEU A 70 7.94 7.91 -13.38
C LEU A 70 7.94 8.66 -14.70
N SER A 71 7.33 9.85 -14.78
CA SER A 71 7.23 10.62 -16.04
C SER A 71 8.56 11.00 -16.67
N LYS A 72 9.63 11.05 -15.89
CA LYS A 72 11.00 11.33 -16.34
C LYS A 72 11.77 10.09 -16.83
N ASN A 73 11.18 8.90 -16.72
CA ASN A 73 11.78 7.64 -17.13
C ASN A 73 11.21 7.21 -18.49
N PRO A 74 11.81 7.62 -19.63
CA PRO A 74 11.23 7.39 -20.96
C PRO A 74 11.20 5.91 -21.38
N ASN A 75 11.97 5.07 -20.69
CA ASN A 75 12.05 3.63 -20.91
C ASN A 75 11.07 2.82 -20.06
N THR A 76 10.16 3.47 -19.31
CA THR A 76 9.27 2.80 -18.35
C THR A 76 7.81 2.92 -18.78
N THR A 77 7.14 1.78 -18.92
CA THR A 77 5.68 1.65 -19.08
C THR A 77 5.06 1.17 -17.78
N VAL A 78 3.99 1.84 -17.34
CA VAL A 78 3.22 1.42 -16.14
C VAL A 78 1.93 0.74 -16.60
N LEU A 79 1.71 -0.50 -16.19
CA LEU A 79 0.48 -1.25 -16.41
C LEU A 79 -0.32 -1.33 -15.11
N LEU A 80 -1.60 -0.97 -15.19
CA LEU A 80 -2.57 -1.20 -14.13
C LEU A 80 -3.18 -2.58 -14.36
N ASP A 81 -2.63 -3.58 -13.71
CA ASP A 81 -3.11 -4.97 -13.77
C ASP A 81 -2.57 -5.75 -12.56
N GLU A 82 -3.11 -6.95 -12.34
CA GLU A 82 -2.67 -7.85 -11.28
C GLU A 82 -1.95 -9.06 -11.89
N ALA A 83 -0.71 -9.29 -11.42
CA ALA A 83 0.02 -10.51 -11.72
C ALA A 83 -0.62 -11.65 -10.94
N VAL A 84 -1.17 -12.64 -11.64
CA VAL A 84 -1.89 -13.78 -11.06
C VAL A 84 -1.12 -15.09 -11.20
N GLY A 85 -0.12 -15.15 -12.07
CA GLY A 85 0.73 -16.31 -12.28
C GLY A 85 2.11 -15.92 -12.82
N LEU A 86 3.02 -16.88 -12.78
CA LEU A 86 4.37 -16.74 -13.30
C LEU A 86 4.78 -18.05 -13.98
N ASP A 87 5.23 -17.94 -15.23
CA ASP A 87 5.88 -19.01 -15.98
C ASP A 87 7.37 -18.65 -16.15
N PRO A 88 8.24 -19.12 -15.25
CA PRO A 88 9.67 -18.80 -15.29
C PRO A 88 10.39 -19.45 -16.47
N ASP A 89 9.94 -20.62 -16.92
CA ASP A 89 10.59 -21.39 -18.00
C ASP A 89 10.42 -20.66 -19.35
N ASN A 90 9.25 -20.06 -19.57
CA ASN A 90 8.96 -19.27 -20.77
C ASN A 90 9.14 -17.75 -20.55
N GLN A 91 9.57 -17.33 -19.37
CA GLN A 91 9.78 -15.94 -19.01
C GLN A 91 8.53 -15.06 -19.24
N HIS A 92 7.38 -15.52 -18.74
CA HIS A 92 6.10 -14.82 -18.84
C HIS A 92 5.48 -14.60 -17.46
N ILE A 93 4.84 -13.42 -17.31
CA ILE A 93 3.97 -13.08 -16.19
C ILE A 93 2.54 -13.20 -16.72
N GLU A 94 1.71 -13.98 -16.03
CA GLU A 94 0.27 -14.04 -16.28
C GLU A 94 -0.41 -12.89 -15.55
N LEU A 95 -1.16 -12.08 -16.28
CA LEU A 95 -1.98 -11.00 -15.77
C LEU A 95 -3.45 -11.40 -15.77
N ARG A 96 -4.30 -10.62 -15.10
CA ARG A 96 -5.76 -10.82 -15.25
C ARG A 96 -6.20 -10.67 -16.70
N GLU A 97 -5.56 -9.73 -17.44
CA GLU A 97 -5.84 -9.46 -18.84
C GLU A 97 -4.57 -9.60 -19.70
N GLY A 98 -4.21 -10.84 -20.05
CA GLY A 98 -3.10 -11.13 -20.93
C GLY A 98 -1.81 -11.54 -20.24
N THR A 99 -0.68 -11.35 -20.92
CA THR A 99 0.65 -11.77 -20.45
C THR A 99 1.70 -10.71 -20.73
N VAL A 100 2.75 -10.67 -19.92
CA VAL A 100 3.95 -9.84 -20.13
C VAL A 100 5.18 -10.73 -20.17
N SER A 101 5.94 -10.65 -21.28
CA SER A 101 7.23 -11.33 -21.40
C SER A 101 8.34 -10.47 -20.79
N TYR A 102 9.36 -11.13 -20.24
CA TYR A 102 10.53 -10.46 -19.65
C TYR A 102 11.83 -11.22 -19.91
N ASP A 103 12.93 -10.53 -19.80
CA ASP A 103 14.28 -11.11 -19.77
C ASP A 103 14.85 -11.09 -18.33
N THR A 104 14.41 -10.10 -17.52
CA THR A 104 14.67 -10.02 -16.07
C THR A 104 13.39 -9.66 -15.34
N LEU A 105 13.12 -10.33 -14.21
CA LEU A 105 11.97 -10.10 -13.35
C LEU A 105 12.40 -9.57 -11.98
N ILE A 106 11.75 -8.51 -11.52
CA ILE A 106 11.86 -7.97 -10.16
C ILE A 106 10.51 -8.14 -9.46
N ILE A 107 10.49 -8.93 -8.39
CA ILE A 107 9.30 -9.14 -7.56
C ILE A 107 9.36 -8.19 -6.37
N ALA A 108 8.49 -7.18 -6.34
CA ALA A 108 8.43 -6.13 -5.33
C ALA A 108 7.01 -5.96 -4.77
N THR A 109 6.30 -7.07 -4.56
CA THR A 109 4.88 -7.11 -4.19
C THR A 109 4.57 -6.65 -2.77
N GLY A 110 5.60 -6.42 -1.96
CA GLY A 110 5.46 -6.01 -0.56
C GLY A 110 5.02 -7.16 0.35
N SER A 111 4.40 -6.80 1.46
CA SER A 111 3.87 -7.74 2.45
C SER A 111 2.45 -7.35 2.87
N SER A 112 1.64 -8.33 3.24
CA SER A 112 0.34 -8.14 3.88
C SER A 112 0.43 -8.43 5.38
N HIS A 113 -0.69 -8.22 6.09
CA HIS A 113 -0.81 -8.67 7.48
C HIS A 113 -0.89 -10.19 7.54
N HIS A 114 -0.50 -10.74 8.68
CA HIS A 114 -0.57 -12.17 8.93
C HIS A 114 -1.17 -12.40 10.32
N TYR A 115 -2.24 -13.18 10.37
CA TYR A 115 -2.97 -13.50 11.60
C TYR A 115 -2.62 -14.89 12.17
N PHE A 116 -1.52 -15.50 11.70
CA PHE A 116 -1.00 -16.79 12.21
C PHE A 116 -2.05 -17.92 12.18
N GLY A 117 -2.88 -17.96 11.13
CA GLY A 117 -3.96 -18.93 10.96
C GLY A 117 -5.28 -18.55 11.64
N ASN A 118 -5.37 -17.36 12.23
CA ASN A 118 -6.57 -16.84 12.89
C ASN A 118 -7.18 -15.68 12.09
N ASP A 119 -7.47 -15.91 10.82
CA ASP A 119 -7.92 -14.86 9.88
C ASP A 119 -9.24 -14.20 10.31
N GLN A 120 -10.05 -14.87 11.13
CA GLN A 120 -11.25 -14.32 11.76
C GLN A 120 -10.95 -13.11 12.66
N TRP A 121 -9.72 -12.94 13.14
CA TRP A 121 -9.35 -11.76 13.93
C TRP A 121 -9.35 -10.47 13.13
N SER A 122 -9.26 -10.55 11.81
CA SER A 122 -9.28 -9.37 10.92
C SER A 122 -10.54 -8.52 11.06
N GLU A 123 -11.66 -9.12 11.46
CA GLU A 123 -12.92 -8.41 11.68
C GLU A 123 -12.85 -7.47 12.90
N MET A 124 -12.18 -7.91 13.98
CA MET A 124 -12.07 -7.15 15.23
C MET A 124 -10.77 -6.36 15.35
N ALA A 125 -9.71 -6.82 14.69
CA ALA A 125 -8.39 -6.21 14.70
C ALA A 125 -7.89 -5.99 13.25
N PRO A 126 -8.46 -5.02 12.52
CA PRO A 126 -8.06 -4.76 11.14
C PRO A 126 -6.59 -4.37 11.07
N GLY A 127 -5.88 -4.86 10.06
CA GLY A 127 -4.52 -4.46 9.79
C GLY A 127 -4.44 -3.04 9.23
N LEU A 128 -3.22 -2.49 9.10
CA LEU A 128 -2.98 -1.16 8.55
C LEU A 128 -1.88 -1.23 7.49
N LYS A 129 -2.25 -1.54 6.25
CA LYS A 129 -1.34 -1.67 5.10
C LYS A 129 -1.83 -0.93 3.86
N THR A 130 -3.11 -0.66 3.76
CA THR A 130 -3.76 -0.05 2.61
C THR A 130 -4.50 1.22 3.01
N VAL A 131 -4.86 2.03 2.02
CA VAL A 131 -5.72 3.23 2.24
C VAL A 131 -7.07 2.81 2.79
N GLU A 132 -7.62 1.72 2.29
CA GLU A 132 -8.90 1.16 2.72
C GLU A 132 -8.88 0.74 4.19
N ASP A 133 -7.78 0.12 4.64
CA ASP A 133 -7.58 -0.23 6.05
C ASP A 133 -7.57 1.04 6.92
N ALA A 134 -6.80 2.05 6.51
CA ALA A 134 -6.70 3.31 7.23
C ALA A 134 -8.05 4.02 7.34
N LEU A 135 -8.83 4.07 6.26
CA LEU A 135 -10.17 4.66 6.25
C LEU A 135 -11.17 3.86 7.09
N ASN A 136 -11.06 2.54 7.11
CA ASN A 136 -11.88 1.69 7.96
C ASN A 136 -11.59 1.94 9.45
N ILE A 137 -10.30 1.96 9.84
CA ILE A 137 -9.88 2.28 11.21
C ILE A 137 -10.35 3.69 11.59
N ARG A 138 -10.15 4.68 10.71
CA ARG A 138 -10.63 6.05 10.91
C ARG A 138 -12.11 6.09 11.22
N ARG A 139 -12.93 5.43 10.41
CA ARG A 139 -14.37 5.37 10.61
C ARG A 139 -14.70 4.77 11.99
N GLN A 140 -14.12 3.63 12.36
CA GLN A 140 -14.37 2.98 13.63
C GLN A 140 -13.97 3.85 14.84
N VAL A 141 -12.81 4.52 14.76
CA VAL A 141 -12.34 5.42 15.82
C VAL A 141 -13.30 6.59 16.01
N PHE A 142 -13.67 7.28 14.94
CA PHE A 142 -14.59 8.43 15.03
C PHE A 142 -15.99 8.01 15.47
N GLU A 143 -16.54 6.90 14.95
CA GLU A 143 -17.84 6.37 15.38
C GLU A 143 -17.83 6.01 16.88
N ALA A 144 -16.72 5.51 17.42
CA ALA A 144 -16.60 5.23 18.85
C ALA A 144 -16.65 6.51 19.72
N PHE A 145 -15.98 7.59 19.30
CA PHE A 145 -16.08 8.89 19.97
C PHE A 145 -17.50 9.45 19.93
N GLU A 146 -18.14 9.43 18.74
CA GLU A 146 -19.51 9.92 18.58
C GLU A 146 -20.52 9.10 19.40
N ALA A 147 -20.33 7.80 19.51
CA ALA A 147 -21.16 6.95 20.35
C ALA A 147 -20.94 7.22 21.84
N ALA A 148 -19.70 7.45 22.26
CA ALA A 148 -19.36 7.77 23.64
C ALA A 148 -19.92 9.11 24.09
N GLU A 149 -20.04 10.10 23.19
CA GLU A 149 -20.61 11.41 23.51
C GLU A 149 -22.10 11.32 23.83
N LYS A 150 -22.81 10.37 23.23
CA LYS A 150 -24.25 10.14 23.45
C LYS A 150 -24.54 9.18 24.61
N GLU A 151 -23.53 8.46 25.10
CA GLU A 151 -23.71 7.43 26.11
C GLU A 151 -23.75 8.05 27.51
N VAL A 152 -24.80 7.75 28.28
CA VAL A 152 -25.01 8.23 29.64
C VAL A 152 -24.47 7.27 30.71
N ASP A 153 -24.30 5.98 30.35
CA ASP A 153 -23.69 4.97 31.24
C ASP A 153 -22.17 5.10 31.18
N GLU A 154 -21.57 5.50 32.29
CA GLU A 154 -20.12 5.73 32.37
C GLU A 154 -19.30 4.47 32.06
N GLN A 155 -19.77 3.28 32.40
CA GLN A 155 -19.06 2.04 32.11
C GLN A 155 -19.06 1.74 30.63
N LYS A 156 -20.19 1.91 29.96
CA LYS A 156 -20.28 1.75 28.49
C LYS A 156 -19.48 2.80 27.75
N ARG A 157 -19.52 4.05 28.23
CA ARG A 157 -18.71 5.14 27.68
C ARG A 157 -17.22 4.81 27.73
N ARG A 158 -16.72 4.28 28.86
CA ARG A 158 -15.34 3.82 28.99
C ARG A 158 -15.01 2.68 28.01
N GLN A 159 -15.92 1.74 27.80
CA GLN A 159 -15.75 0.66 26.83
C GLN A 159 -15.60 1.19 25.41
N LEU A 160 -16.44 2.13 24.98
CA LEU A 160 -16.38 2.80 23.68
C LEU A 160 -15.07 3.55 23.46
N LEU A 161 -14.51 4.16 24.50
CA LEU A 161 -13.26 4.91 24.47
C LEU A 161 -12.02 4.05 24.78
N THR A 162 -12.14 2.72 24.82
CA THR A 162 -11.03 1.81 25.04
C THR A 162 -10.57 1.22 23.71
N PHE A 163 -9.41 1.66 23.22
CA PHE A 163 -8.78 1.17 22.01
C PHE A 163 -7.65 0.19 22.35
N VAL A 164 -7.72 -1.00 21.76
CA VAL A 164 -6.68 -2.04 21.91
C VAL A 164 -5.86 -2.12 20.62
N ILE A 165 -4.55 -1.99 20.74
CA ILE A 165 -3.63 -2.08 19.62
C ILE A 165 -2.81 -3.36 19.77
N VAL A 166 -2.87 -4.22 18.76
CA VAL A 166 -2.12 -5.47 18.73
C VAL A 166 -0.81 -5.28 17.99
N GLY A 167 0.31 -5.44 18.69
CA GLY A 167 1.66 -5.27 18.16
C GLY A 167 2.30 -3.93 18.55
N ALA A 168 3.58 -4.02 18.93
CA ALA A 168 4.40 -2.88 19.39
C ALA A 168 5.52 -2.52 18.39
N GLY A 169 5.30 -2.79 17.10
CA GLY A 169 6.15 -2.28 16.04
C GLY A 169 5.91 -0.78 15.79
N PRO A 170 6.69 -0.14 14.89
CA PRO A 170 6.56 1.29 14.60
C PRO A 170 5.11 1.73 14.35
N THR A 171 4.38 1.04 13.48
CA THR A 171 2.99 1.35 13.15
C THR A 171 2.06 1.35 14.37
N GLY A 172 2.20 0.35 15.28
CA GLY A 172 1.36 0.27 16.47
C GLY A 172 1.65 1.41 17.46
N VAL A 173 2.93 1.74 17.65
CA VAL A 173 3.35 2.84 18.54
C VAL A 173 2.89 4.20 17.99
N GLU A 174 3.07 4.43 16.69
CA GLU A 174 2.64 5.65 16.00
C GLU A 174 1.12 5.81 16.04
N LEU A 175 0.37 4.73 15.78
CA LEU A 175 -1.10 4.74 15.85
C LEU A 175 -1.58 5.01 17.28
N ALA A 176 -0.95 4.42 18.30
CA ALA A 176 -1.30 4.68 19.69
C ALA A 176 -1.11 6.15 20.08
N GLY A 177 0.03 6.73 19.68
CA GLY A 177 0.30 8.16 19.89
C GLY A 177 -0.72 9.06 19.21
N ALA A 178 -1.04 8.77 17.95
CA ALA A 178 -1.98 9.55 17.16
C ALA A 178 -3.43 9.45 17.68
N ILE A 179 -3.87 8.27 18.14
CA ILE A 179 -5.20 8.13 18.80
C ILE A 179 -5.23 8.89 20.12
N ALA A 180 -4.15 8.85 20.89
CA ALA A 180 -4.07 9.62 22.15
C ALA A 180 -4.13 11.13 21.88
N GLU A 181 -3.41 11.63 20.88
CA GLU A 181 -3.47 13.03 20.46
C GLU A 181 -4.89 13.43 20.02
N LEU A 182 -5.53 12.59 19.20
CA LEU A 182 -6.92 12.79 18.79
C LEU A 182 -7.85 12.91 20.01
N ALA A 183 -7.74 11.97 20.95
CA ALA A 183 -8.60 11.93 22.15
C ALA A 183 -8.40 13.11 23.10
N TYR A 184 -7.15 13.52 23.35
CA TYR A 184 -6.84 14.51 24.39
C TYR A 184 -6.69 15.94 23.86
N VAL A 185 -6.51 16.13 22.57
CA VAL A 185 -6.27 17.45 21.96
C VAL A 185 -7.41 17.85 21.06
N THR A 186 -7.82 16.97 20.14
CA THR A 186 -8.75 17.33 19.05
C THR A 186 -10.21 17.16 19.43
N MET A 187 -10.55 16.12 20.22
CA MET A 187 -11.91 15.74 20.59
C MET A 187 -12.32 16.22 22.00
N LYS A 188 -11.69 17.28 22.50
CA LYS A 188 -12.05 17.90 23.80
C LYS A 188 -13.35 18.68 23.73
#